data_d79b51b8e419f967d19ef7699cc24c54
#
_entry.id   d79b51b8e419f967d19ef7699cc24c54
#
_cell.length_a   1.000
_cell.length_b   1.000
_cell.length_c   1.000
_cell.angle_alpha   90.00
_cell.angle_beta   90.00
_cell.angle_gamma   90.00
#
_symmetry.space_group_name_H-M   'P 1'
#
loop_
_entity.id
_entity.type
_entity.pdbx_description
1 polymer ?
#
loop_
_entity_poly.entity_id
_entity_poly.type
_entity_poly.pdbx_seq_one_letter_code
_entity_poly.pdbx_strand_id
1 'polypeptide(L)'
;MEPLITICHDEMPMHLALKYGGWSNRYVIDCYVKYCKTLFERYGKRCKYWLTFNEINAVRGFGPCGTRESDGKVRYQADHHMFVASAKAVILGHQMMPGSMFGAMYAMSELYPATCKPEDMFKRLQARRENWYFIDTMARGYYHPYAKSVWKHHGFDSLEITEEDKEILKEGQLDFVSFSYYRSNTVKKDDPWFNVGGSSNPYLENTPWGWPVDPLGLRHCMNEIYDRIQKPIFIVENGMGAIDQADENGYVEDDYRIDYLQKHLSAMADAINEDGVECLGYTMWAPIDLVSLSTGEMKKRYGFIYVDMDDKGNGTLKRTKKKSFNWMKHIIETNGKALDEKL
;
A
#
# COMPACT_ATOMS: atom_id res chain seq x y z
N MET A 1 -15.38 -14.37 -8.98
CA MET A 1 -14.57 -13.32 -8.31
C MET A 1 -13.39 -14.03 -7.66
N GLU A 2 -12.17 -13.61 -7.93
CA GLU A 2 -10.96 -14.16 -7.31
C GLU A 2 -10.59 -13.29 -6.09
N PRO A 3 -10.45 -13.86 -4.90
CA PRO A 3 -10.06 -13.09 -3.73
C PRO A 3 -8.55 -12.81 -3.73
N LEU A 4 -8.18 -11.62 -3.22
CA LEU A 4 -6.84 -11.26 -2.81
C LEU A 4 -6.88 -11.01 -1.30
N ILE A 5 -6.18 -11.81 -0.51
CA ILE A 5 -6.23 -11.76 0.96
C ILE A 5 -4.96 -11.13 1.51
N THR A 6 -5.10 -10.08 2.32
CA THR A 6 -4.01 -9.52 3.13
C THR A 6 -3.96 -10.27 4.47
N ILE A 7 -2.81 -10.91 4.77
CA ILE A 7 -2.63 -11.74 5.95
C ILE A 7 -2.52 -10.90 7.23
N CYS A 8 -1.76 -9.81 7.16
CA CYS A 8 -1.62 -8.85 8.27
C CYS A 8 -1.89 -7.43 7.75
N HIS A 9 -2.95 -6.80 8.29
CA HIS A 9 -3.37 -5.46 7.92
C HIS A 9 -3.48 -4.60 9.19
N ASP A 10 -2.30 -4.18 9.70
CA ASP A 10 -2.09 -3.29 10.85
C ASP A 10 -2.46 -3.86 12.23
N GLU A 11 -2.76 -5.17 12.35
CA GLU A 11 -3.15 -5.73 13.63
C GLU A 11 -2.00 -6.53 14.28
N MET A 12 -1.47 -6.00 15.38
CA MET A 12 -0.60 -6.75 16.28
C MET A 12 -1.42 -7.30 17.46
N PRO A 13 -1.48 -8.63 17.66
CA PRO A 13 -2.16 -9.19 18.82
C PRO A 13 -1.60 -8.60 20.13
N MET A 14 -2.48 -8.06 20.97
CA MET A 14 -2.11 -7.36 22.21
C MET A 14 -1.16 -8.18 23.10
N HIS A 15 -1.37 -9.50 23.17
CA HIS A 15 -0.49 -10.39 23.94
C HIS A 15 0.95 -10.37 23.41
N LEU A 16 1.14 -10.38 22.09
CA LEU A 16 2.47 -10.34 21.48
C LEU A 16 3.13 -8.96 21.68
N ALA A 17 2.34 -7.90 21.59
CA ALA A 17 2.82 -6.55 21.87
C ALA A 17 3.29 -6.38 23.31
N LEU A 18 2.46 -6.77 24.29
CA LEU A 18 2.75 -6.57 25.70
C LEU A 18 3.86 -7.50 26.23
N LYS A 19 3.86 -8.76 25.81
CA LYS A 19 4.80 -9.76 26.34
C LYS A 19 6.14 -9.77 25.64
N TYR A 20 6.14 -9.52 24.32
CA TYR A 20 7.34 -9.69 23.48
C TYR A 20 7.81 -8.39 22.80
N GLY A 21 7.04 -7.31 22.88
CA GLY A 21 7.37 -6.06 22.18
C GLY A 21 7.09 -6.12 20.66
N GLY A 22 6.15 -6.97 20.26
CA GLY A 22 5.74 -7.10 18.85
C GLY A 22 6.89 -7.53 17.93
N TRP A 23 6.95 -6.92 16.74
CA TRP A 23 7.93 -7.25 15.70
C TRP A 23 9.39 -6.96 16.09
N SER A 24 9.65 -6.21 17.18
CA SER A 24 11.01 -6.08 17.69
C SER A 24 11.60 -7.39 18.21
N ASN A 25 10.77 -8.39 18.47
CA ASN A 25 11.17 -9.71 18.97
C ASN A 25 11.06 -10.77 17.87
N ARG A 26 12.17 -11.47 17.61
CA ARG A 26 12.25 -12.51 16.58
C ARG A 26 11.24 -13.64 16.75
N TYR A 27 10.81 -13.97 17.97
CA TYR A 27 9.78 -15.00 18.23
C TYR A 27 8.46 -14.74 17.50
N VAL A 28 8.15 -13.47 17.20
CA VAL A 28 6.92 -13.11 16.48
C VAL A 28 6.91 -13.63 15.04
N ILE A 29 8.09 -13.89 14.45
CA ILE A 29 8.20 -14.56 13.15
C ILE A 29 7.51 -15.92 13.18
N ASP A 30 7.81 -16.74 14.20
CA ASP A 30 7.24 -18.10 14.31
C ASP A 30 5.73 -18.04 14.59
N CYS A 31 5.28 -17.06 15.37
CA CYS A 31 3.85 -16.82 15.59
C CYS A 31 3.13 -16.49 14.29
N TYR A 32 3.71 -15.63 13.47
CA TYR A 32 3.16 -15.24 12.18
C TYR A 32 3.11 -16.41 11.20
N VAL A 33 4.19 -17.19 11.09
CA VAL A 33 4.24 -18.38 10.22
C VAL A 33 3.19 -19.41 10.63
N LYS A 34 3.00 -19.64 11.94
CA LYS A 34 1.92 -20.50 12.45
C LYS A 34 0.53 -20.00 12.05
N TYR A 35 0.31 -18.68 12.11
CA TYR A 35 -0.92 -18.05 11.66
C TYR A 35 -1.13 -18.26 10.15
N CYS A 36 -0.11 -17.99 9.33
CA CYS A 36 -0.14 -18.22 7.89
C CYS A 36 -0.49 -19.67 7.55
N LYS A 37 0.16 -20.64 8.22
CA LYS A 37 -0.14 -22.06 8.02
C LYS A 37 -1.62 -22.36 8.21
N THR A 38 -2.21 -21.85 9.29
CA THR A 38 -3.65 -22.06 9.60
C THR A 38 -4.55 -21.43 8.52
N LEU A 39 -4.20 -20.25 8.00
CA LEU A 39 -4.93 -19.62 6.90
C LEU A 39 -4.85 -20.45 5.62
N PHE A 40 -3.65 -20.92 5.27
CA PHE A 40 -3.43 -21.69 4.06
C PHE A 40 -4.15 -23.05 4.10
N GLU A 41 -4.15 -23.73 5.24
CA GLU A 41 -4.92 -24.96 5.45
C GLU A 41 -6.41 -24.75 5.26
N ARG A 42 -6.96 -23.61 5.75
CA ARG A 42 -8.40 -23.34 5.71
C ARG A 42 -8.89 -22.76 4.40
N TYR A 43 -8.12 -21.87 3.79
CA TYR A 43 -8.56 -21.00 2.69
C TYR A 43 -7.77 -21.19 1.39
N GLY A 44 -6.63 -21.90 1.42
CA GLY A 44 -5.73 -22.01 0.27
C GLY A 44 -6.36 -22.56 -1.00
N LYS A 45 -7.37 -23.46 -0.87
CA LYS A 45 -8.12 -23.96 -2.04
C LYS A 45 -9.07 -22.93 -2.69
N ARG A 46 -9.30 -21.80 -2.04
CA ARG A 46 -10.27 -20.77 -2.45
C ARG A 46 -9.62 -19.44 -2.80
N CYS A 47 -8.34 -19.29 -2.56
CA CYS A 47 -7.62 -18.05 -2.77
C CYS A 47 -6.27 -18.33 -3.43
N LYS A 48 -6.05 -17.69 -4.56
CA LYS A 48 -4.80 -17.77 -5.31
C LYS A 48 -3.82 -16.67 -4.92
N TYR A 49 -4.31 -15.47 -4.57
CA TYR A 49 -3.51 -14.28 -4.36
C TYR A 49 -3.47 -13.87 -2.89
N TRP A 50 -2.27 -13.65 -2.37
CA TRP A 50 -2.03 -13.33 -0.97
C TRP A 50 -1.09 -12.15 -0.83
N LEU A 51 -1.39 -11.24 0.09
CA LEU A 51 -0.47 -10.19 0.53
C LEU A 51 0.00 -10.52 1.94
N THR A 52 1.31 -10.56 2.14
CA THR A 52 1.88 -10.89 3.45
C THR A 52 1.64 -9.78 4.47
N PHE A 53 1.81 -8.53 4.05
CA PHE A 53 1.60 -7.34 4.87
C PHE A 53 0.92 -6.23 4.08
N ASN A 54 0.12 -5.43 4.79
CA ASN A 54 -0.37 -4.13 4.32
C ASN A 54 0.68 -3.06 4.59
N GLU A 55 0.89 -2.14 3.66
CA GLU A 55 1.73 -0.94 3.77
C GLU A 55 2.97 -1.11 4.67
N ILE A 56 3.72 -2.20 4.47
CA ILE A 56 4.80 -2.63 5.37
C ILE A 56 5.83 -1.52 5.65
N ASN A 57 6.07 -0.62 4.71
CA ASN A 57 6.94 0.53 4.87
C ASN A 57 6.34 1.64 5.77
N ALA A 58 5.05 1.57 6.08
CA ALA A 58 4.32 2.50 6.95
C ALA A 58 3.95 1.89 8.32
N VAL A 59 4.21 0.60 8.55
CA VAL A 59 3.96 -0.07 9.84
C VAL A 59 4.84 0.52 10.93
N ARG A 60 4.25 1.32 11.82
CA ARG A 60 4.96 2.05 12.86
C ARG A 60 4.11 2.16 14.13
N GLY A 61 4.80 2.23 15.27
CA GLY A 61 4.17 2.44 16.57
C GLY A 61 3.58 1.17 17.19
N PHE A 62 2.94 1.34 18.35
CA PHE A 62 2.49 0.25 19.20
C PHE A 62 1.36 -0.59 18.57
N GLY A 63 0.40 0.05 17.90
CA GLY A 63 -0.74 -0.65 17.28
C GLY A 63 -0.29 -1.69 16.24
N PRO A 64 0.28 -1.25 15.10
CA PRO A 64 0.63 -2.17 14.01
C PRO A 64 1.94 -2.92 14.24
N CYS A 65 2.96 -2.31 14.86
CA CYS A 65 4.27 -2.93 15.09
C CYS A 65 4.38 -3.68 16.43
N GLY A 66 3.61 -3.29 17.44
CA GLY A 66 3.63 -3.86 18.78
C GLY A 66 4.77 -3.36 19.66
N THR A 67 5.59 -2.41 19.22
CA THR A 67 6.65 -1.80 20.03
C THR A 67 6.39 -0.31 20.31
N ARG A 68 6.77 0.12 21.50
CA ARG A 68 6.77 1.53 21.92
C ARG A 68 8.10 2.23 21.64
N GLU A 69 9.09 1.45 21.25
CA GLU A 69 10.41 1.97 20.95
C GLU A 69 10.37 2.80 19.67
N SER A 70 10.99 3.97 19.71
CA SER A 70 11.12 4.90 18.57
C SER A 70 12.54 4.92 17.98
N ASP A 71 13.48 4.19 18.59
CA ASP A 71 14.85 4.08 18.12
C ASP A 71 14.91 3.52 16.70
N GLY A 72 15.70 4.14 15.84
CA GLY A 72 15.82 3.79 14.45
C GLY A 72 16.26 2.33 14.24
N LYS A 73 17.23 1.85 15.02
CA LYS A 73 17.73 0.47 14.93
C LYS A 73 16.64 -0.53 15.31
N VAL A 74 15.89 -0.29 16.39
CA VAL A 74 14.79 -1.17 16.84
C VAL A 74 13.71 -1.27 15.75
N ARG A 75 13.35 -0.13 15.13
CA ARG A 75 12.37 -0.10 14.03
C ARG A 75 12.83 -0.94 12.83
N TYR A 76 14.03 -0.70 12.34
CA TYR A 76 14.55 -1.44 11.17
C TYR A 76 14.86 -2.91 11.49
N GLN A 77 15.15 -3.25 12.75
CA GLN A 77 15.20 -4.64 13.19
C GLN A 77 13.82 -5.31 13.17
N ALA A 78 12.78 -4.59 13.56
CA ALA A 78 11.40 -5.05 13.43
C ALA A 78 11.01 -5.25 11.95
N ASP A 79 11.36 -4.30 11.08
CA ASP A 79 11.19 -4.43 9.63
C ASP A 79 11.90 -5.69 9.09
N HIS A 80 13.15 -5.96 9.54
CA HIS A 80 13.88 -7.17 9.18
C HIS A 80 13.14 -8.45 9.59
N HIS A 81 12.60 -8.49 10.80
CA HIS A 81 11.81 -9.64 11.26
C HIS A 81 10.53 -9.82 10.42
N MET A 82 9.88 -8.73 10.00
CA MET A 82 8.74 -8.79 9.09
C MET A 82 9.14 -9.29 7.69
N PHE A 83 10.31 -8.90 7.17
CA PHE A 83 10.81 -9.43 5.89
C PHE A 83 11.05 -10.92 5.96
N VAL A 84 11.70 -11.42 7.02
CA VAL A 84 11.94 -12.85 7.24
C VAL A 84 10.61 -13.60 7.41
N ALA A 85 9.65 -13.04 8.16
CA ALA A 85 8.32 -13.62 8.34
C ALA A 85 7.56 -13.72 7.00
N SER A 86 7.61 -12.67 6.19
CA SER A 86 7.04 -12.66 4.84
C SER A 86 7.66 -13.74 3.95
N ALA A 87 8.99 -13.82 3.91
CA ALA A 87 9.69 -14.81 3.10
C ALA A 87 9.36 -16.25 3.53
N LYS A 88 9.33 -16.53 4.84
CA LYS A 88 8.88 -17.84 5.36
C LYS A 88 7.42 -18.16 4.98
N ALA A 89 6.54 -17.15 4.98
CA ALA A 89 5.15 -17.33 4.55
C ALA A 89 5.04 -17.64 3.06
N VAL A 90 5.84 -16.99 2.21
CA VAL A 90 5.91 -17.26 0.76
C VAL A 90 6.37 -18.70 0.51
N ILE A 91 7.49 -19.12 1.12
CA ILE A 91 8.03 -20.48 0.99
C ILE A 91 6.97 -21.51 1.41
N LEU A 92 6.39 -21.33 2.60
CA LEU A 92 5.35 -22.21 3.12
C LEU A 92 4.12 -22.23 2.19
N GLY A 93 3.72 -21.09 1.71
CA GLY A 93 2.57 -20.95 0.82
C GLY A 93 2.76 -21.68 -0.51
N HIS A 94 3.91 -21.55 -1.15
CA HIS A 94 4.23 -22.27 -2.39
C HIS A 94 4.26 -23.79 -2.17
N GLN A 95 4.75 -24.24 -1.00
CA GLN A 95 4.75 -25.67 -0.65
C GLN A 95 3.34 -26.23 -0.43
N MET A 96 2.47 -25.48 0.25
CA MET A 96 1.12 -25.93 0.61
C MET A 96 0.09 -25.71 -0.51
N MET A 97 0.30 -24.71 -1.34
CA MET A 97 -0.65 -24.23 -2.36
C MET A 97 0.08 -23.96 -3.69
N PRO A 98 0.55 -24.98 -4.40
CA PRO A 98 1.24 -24.79 -5.69
C PRO A 98 0.39 -23.97 -6.66
N GLY A 99 1.00 -22.92 -7.24
CA GLY A 99 0.34 -21.99 -8.17
C GLY A 99 -0.31 -20.77 -7.50
N SER A 100 -0.27 -20.66 -6.18
CA SER A 100 -0.60 -19.41 -5.49
C SER A 100 0.49 -18.37 -5.69
N MET A 101 0.10 -17.09 -5.63
CA MET A 101 1.00 -15.94 -5.80
C MET A 101 0.99 -15.07 -4.54
N PHE A 102 2.17 -14.65 -4.14
CA PHE A 102 2.39 -13.86 -2.93
C PHE A 102 3.00 -12.49 -3.25
N GLY A 103 2.38 -11.46 -2.72
CA GLY A 103 2.89 -10.09 -2.75
C GLY A 103 3.01 -9.50 -1.34
N ALA A 104 3.45 -8.27 -1.29
CA ALA A 104 3.35 -7.41 -0.12
C ALA A 104 2.97 -6.01 -0.59
N MET A 105 2.22 -5.28 0.22
CA MET A 105 1.75 -3.95 -0.12
C MET A 105 2.67 -2.89 0.47
N TYR A 106 2.92 -1.87 -0.32
CA TYR A 106 3.72 -0.71 0.04
C TYR A 106 2.91 0.57 -0.10
N ALA A 107 2.98 1.45 0.90
CA ALA A 107 2.47 2.82 0.77
C ALA A 107 3.36 3.58 -0.20
N MET A 108 2.84 3.96 -1.37
CA MET A 108 3.57 4.69 -2.39
C MET A 108 3.01 6.09 -2.57
N SER A 109 3.92 7.02 -2.76
CA SER A 109 3.62 8.40 -3.16
C SER A 109 4.64 8.79 -4.21
N GLU A 110 4.22 9.36 -5.34
CA GLU A 110 5.22 9.93 -6.25
C GLU A 110 5.89 11.13 -5.58
N LEU A 111 7.20 11.19 -5.68
CA LEU A 111 8.01 12.26 -5.12
C LEU A 111 8.68 13.02 -6.26
N TYR A 112 8.27 14.27 -6.44
CA TYR A 112 8.92 15.17 -7.38
C TYR A 112 9.98 16.02 -6.68
N PRO A 113 11.10 16.37 -7.35
CA PRO A 113 11.96 17.41 -6.83
C PRO A 113 11.20 18.74 -6.85
N ALA A 114 11.29 19.54 -5.79
CA ALA A 114 10.59 20.83 -5.72
C ALA A 114 11.07 21.82 -6.80
N THR A 115 12.32 21.65 -7.26
CA THR A 115 12.91 22.38 -8.38
C THR A 115 13.83 21.49 -9.21
N CYS A 116 14.27 21.97 -10.37
CA CYS A 116 15.28 21.29 -11.18
C CYS A 116 16.73 21.43 -10.64
N LYS A 117 16.95 21.96 -9.44
CA LYS A 117 18.27 22.02 -8.83
C LYS A 117 18.81 20.60 -8.58
N PRO A 118 20.11 20.35 -8.87
CA PRO A 118 20.71 19.04 -8.68
C PRO A 118 20.55 18.50 -7.23
N GLU A 119 20.55 19.38 -6.24
CA GLU A 119 20.38 19.02 -4.83
C GLU A 119 18.97 18.48 -4.53
N ASP A 120 17.93 19.08 -5.11
CA ASP A 120 16.55 18.62 -4.95
C ASP A 120 16.33 17.28 -5.68
N MET A 121 16.92 17.12 -6.87
CA MET A 121 16.94 15.85 -7.59
C MET A 121 17.64 14.75 -6.79
N PHE A 122 18.77 15.05 -6.16
CA PHE A 122 19.49 14.07 -5.34
C PHE A 122 18.71 13.76 -4.06
N LYS A 123 18.03 14.74 -3.47
CA LYS A 123 17.14 14.52 -2.32
C LYS A 123 15.97 13.59 -2.67
N ARG A 124 15.36 13.78 -3.85
CA ARG A 124 14.32 12.84 -4.33
C ARG A 124 14.84 11.40 -4.37
N LEU A 125 16.04 11.19 -4.90
CA LEU A 125 16.66 9.85 -4.92
C LEU A 125 16.83 9.29 -3.50
N GLN A 126 17.28 10.10 -2.53
CA GLN A 126 17.46 9.67 -1.15
C GLN A 126 16.13 9.31 -0.49
N ALA A 127 15.11 10.16 -0.62
CA ALA A 127 13.77 9.90 -0.08
C ALA A 127 13.14 8.64 -0.72
N ARG A 128 13.33 8.45 -2.01
CA ARG A 128 12.84 7.27 -2.73
C ARG A 128 13.48 5.96 -2.24
N ARG A 129 14.72 6.00 -1.75
CA ARG A 129 15.41 4.84 -1.17
C ARG A 129 14.76 4.32 0.12
N GLU A 130 14.01 5.13 0.84
CA GLU A 130 13.21 4.69 1.99
C GLU A 130 12.12 3.68 1.55
N ASN A 131 11.51 3.87 0.38
CA ASN A 131 10.56 2.91 -0.18
C ASN A 131 11.29 1.72 -0.84
N TRP A 132 12.32 1.99 -1.64
CA TRP A 132 13.07 0.94 -2.30
C TRP A 132 13.74 -0.03 -1.34
N TYR A 133 14.08 0.39 -0.12
CA TYR A 133 14.62 -0.46 0.92
C TYR A 133 13.71 -1.67 1.20
N PHE A 134 12.41 -1.44 1.29
CA PHE A 134 11.40 -2.48 1.51
C PHE A 134 11.18 -3.32 0.25
N ILE A 135 10.92 -2.66 -0.87
CA ILE A 135 10.59 -3.32 -2.13
C ILE A 135 11.76 -4.19 -2.61
N ASP A 136 12.98 -3.65 -2.66
CA ASP A 136 14.16 -4.42 -3.08
C ASP A 136 14.38 -5.64 -2.19
N THR A 137 14.31 -5.46 -0.85
CA THR A 137 14.60 -6.54 0.08
C THR A 137 13.62 -7.70 -0.09
N MET A 138 12.33 -7.41 -0.20
CA MET A 138 11.31 -8.45 -0.29
C MET A 138 11.17 -9.03 -1.70
N ALA A 139 11.22 -8.21 -2.74
CA ALA A 139 11.02 -8.66 -4.11
C ALA A 139 12.28 -9.28 -4.74
N ARG A 140 13.48 -8.92 -4.26
CA ARG A 140 14.75 -9.44 -4.76
C ARG A 140 15.43 -10.43 -3.80
N GLY A 141 14.99 -10.48 -2.53
CA GLY A 141 15.50 -11.39 -1.52
C GLY A 141 16.86 -11.02 -0.93
N TYR A 142 17.27 -9.75 -1.04
CA TYR A 142 18.52 -9.28 -0.44
C TYR A 142 18.50 -7.76 -0.18
N TYR A 143 19.31 -7.32 0.77
CA TYR A 143 19.52 -5.90 1.01
C TYR A 143 20.40 -5.28 -0.06
N HIS A 144 19.86 -4.29 -0.77
CA HIS A 144 20.64 -3.52 -1.73
C HIS A 144 21.77 -2.77 -1.02
N PRO A 145 22.96 -2.58 -1.63
CA PRO A 145 24.11 -1.89 -0.98
C PRO A 145 23.79 -0.54 -0.35
N TYR A 146 22.84 0.23 -0.87
CA TYR A 146 22.44 1.50 -0.26
C TYR A 146 21.70 1.34 1.09
N ALA A 147 21.27 0.15 1.49
CA ALA A 147 20.64 -0.09 2.79
C ALA A 147 21.51 0.42 3.95
N LYS A 148 22.84 0.26 3.84
CA LYS A 148 23.79 0.82 4.81
C LYS A 148 23.69 2.35 4.92
N SER A 149 23.42 3.04 3.82
CA SER A 149 23.22 4.50 3.81
C SER A 149 21.91 4.89 4.51
N VAL A 150 20.85 4.10 4.31
CA VAL A 150 19.58 4.27 5.03
C VAL A 150 19.79 4.07 6.53
N TRP A 151 20.41 2.97 6.95
CA TRP A 151 20.69 2.68 8.36
C TRP A 151 21.50 3.79 9.03
N LYS A 152 22.59 4.23 8.38
CA LYS A 152 23.43 5.32 8.89
C LYS A 152 22.66 6.62 9.03
N HIS A 153 21.75 6.93 8.10
CA HIS A 153 20.88 8.10 8.21
C HIS A 153 19.98 8.03 9.47
N HIS A 154 19.51 6.83 9.82
CA HIS A 154 18.70 6.57 11.01
C HIS A 154 19.52 6.28 12.27
N GLY A 155 20.83 6.55 12.27
CA GLY A 155 21.69 6.57 13.44
C GLY A 155 22.28 5.24 13.86
N PHE A 156 22.33 4.23 12.97
CA PHE A 156 22.95 2.93 13.24
C PHE A 156 23.67 2.36 11.99
N ASP A 157 24.58 1.41 12.20
CA ASP A 157 25.43 0.88 11.13
C ASP A 157 25.01 -0.51 10.62
N SER A 158 24.35 -1.31 11.45
CA SER A 158 23.99 -2.70 11.13
C SER A 158 22.78 -3.20 11.91
N LEU A 159 22.14 -4.22 11.34
CA LEU A 159 21.10 -5.03 11.96
C LEU A 159 21.63 -6.41 12.34
N GLU A 160 20.91 -7.12 13.20
CA GLU A 160 21.13 -8.53 13.47
C GLU A 160 20.48 -9.36 12.36
N ILE A 161 21.30 -9.75 11.38
CA ILE A 161 20.91 -10.54 10.20
C ILE A 161 21.76 -11.81 10.20
N THR A 162 21.14 -12.98 10.36
CA THR A 162 21.83 -14.27 10.30
C THR A 162 22.07 -14.72 8.85
N GLU A 163 22.97 -15.67 8.64
CA GLU A 163 23.13 -16.29 7.32
C GLU A 163 21.85 -17.04 6.90
N GLU A 164 21.17 -17.68 7.86
CA GLU A 164 19.86 -18.32 7.62
C GLU A 164 18.82 -17.30 7.12
N ASP A 165 18.77 -16.09 7.69
CA ASP A 165 17.86 -15.04 7.21
C ASP A 165 18.11 -14.68 5.76
N LYS A 166 19.37 -14.60 5.35
CA LYS A 166 19.74 -14.29 3.97
C LYS A 166 19.27 -15.37 2.99
N GLU A 167 19.41 -16.63 3.35
CA GLU A 167 18.92 -17.73 2.50
C GLU A 167 17.37 -17.75 2.46
N ILE A 168 16.70 -17.52 3.60
CA ILE A 168 15.24 -17.42 3.65
C ILE A 168 14.73 -16.26 2.77
N LEU A 169 15.35 -15.08 2.86
CA LEU A 169 14.97 -13.94 2.03
C LEU A 169 15.14 -14.23 0.55
N LYS A 170 16.24 -14.88 0.19
CA LYS A 170 16.57 -15.25 -1.19
C LYS A 170 15.58 -16.28 -1.77
N GLU A 171 15.14 -17.26 -0.98
CA GLU A 171 14.18 -18.28 -1.38
C GLU A 171 12.75 -17.75 -1.41
N GLY A 172 12.37 -16.95 -0.41
CA GLY A 172 11.02 -16.45 -0.19
C GLY A 172 10.73 -15.10 -0.84
N GLN A 173 11.22 -14.86 -2.06
CA GLN A 173 10.93 -13.64 -2.81
C GLN A 173 9.44 -13.54 -3.16
N LEU A 174 8.92 -12.32 -3.21
CA LEU A 174 7.56 -12.06 -3.66
C LEU A 174 7.40 -12.38 -5.15
N ASP A 175 6.21 -12.87 -5.54
CA ASP A 175 5.86 -13.14 -6.93
C ASP A 175 5.44 -11.87 -7.68
N PHE A 176 4.84 -10.91 -6.99
CA PHE A 176 4.42 -9.62 -7.52
C PHE A 176 4.61 -8.51 -6.49
N VAL A 177 4.66 -7.27 -6.94
CA VAL A 177 4.73 -6.07 -6.09
C VAL A 177 3.37 -5.39 -6.07
N SER A 178 2.85 -5.07 -4.89
CA SER A 178 1.61 -4.33 -4.78
C SER A 178 1.78 -3.05 -3.97
N PHE A 179 0.94 -2.05 -4.23
CA PHE A 179 1.05 -0.77 -3.56
C PHE A 179 -0.28 -0.04 -3.48
N SER A 180 -0.39 0.85 -2.48
CA SER A 180 -1.39 1.90 -2.42
C SER A 180 -0.86 3.16 -3.08
N TYR A 181 -1.74 3.88 -3.77
CA TYR A 181 -1.43 5.18 -4.35
C TYR A 181 -2.59 6.15 -4.13
N TYR A 182 -2.35 7.24 -3.43
CA TYR A 182 -3.38 8.24 -3.16
C TYR A 182 -2.98 9.65 -3.59
N ARG A 183 -1.67 9.91 -3.70
CA ARG A 183 -1.15 11.26 -3.92
C ARG A 183 0.31 11.25 -4.37
N SER A 184 0.75 12.41 -4.84
CA SER A 184 2.16 12.76 -5.00
C SER A 184 2.56 13.89 -4.05
N ASN A 185 3.86 14.12 -3.91
CA ASN A 185 4.41 15.19 -3.10
C ASN A 185 5.67 15.76 -3.74
N THR A 186 6.15 16.90 -3.24
CA THR A 186 7.44 17.47 -3.63
C THR A 186 8.43 17.40 -2.47
N VAL A 187 9.72 17.31 -2.80
CA VAL A 187 10.82 17.30 -1.85
C VAL A 187 11.90 18.28 -2.27
N LYS A 188 12.56 18.90 -1.30
CA LYS A 188 13.71 19.78 -1.48
C LYS A 188 14.87 19.37 -0.58
N LYS A 189 16.07 19.86 -0.88
CA LYS A 189 17.33 19.53 -0.23
C LYS A 189 17.27 19.40 1.29
N ASP A 190 16.61 20.35 1.95
CA ASP A 190 16.61 20.47 3.42
C ASP A 190 15.46 19.72 4.11
N ASP A 191 14.62 19.04 3.35
CA ASP A 191 13.54 18.24 3.91
C ASP A 191 14.08 17.01 4.65
N PRO A 192 13.40 16.52 5.69
CA PRO A 192 13.76 15.25 6.34
C PRO A 192 13.64 14.07 5.35
N TRP A 193 14.24 12.95 5.71
CA TRP A 193 14.00 11.70 4.99
C TRP A 193 12.64 11.14 5.39
N PHE A 194 11.89 10.65 4.39
CA PHE A 194 10.58 10.04 4.59
C PHE A 194 10.21 9.17 3.37
N ASN A 195 9.34 8.22 3.58
CA ASN A 195 8.87 7.31 2.53
C ASN A 195 7.61 7.82 1.80
N VAL A 196 6.67 8.44 2.51
CA VAL A 196 5.37 8.91 1.97
C VAL A 196 5.05 10.37 2.32
N GLY A 197 6.03 11.11 2.84
CA GLY A 197 5.89 12.52 3.20
C GLY A 197 6.22 13.46 2.06
N GLY A 198 6.32 14.76 2.38
CA GLY A 198 6.66 15.83 1.45
C GLY A 198 5.69 16.98 1.50
N SER A 199 5.96 18.01 0.71
CA SER A 199 5.07 19.16 0.53
C SER A 199 4.10 18.92 -0.63
N SER A 200 2.95 19.58 -0.60
CA SER A 200 2.01 19.54 -1.72
C SER A 200 2.65 20.10 -3.00
N ASN A 201 2.35 19.49 -4.13
CA ASN A 201 2.79 19.98 -5.43
C ASN A 201 1.95 21.21 -5.82
N PRO A 202 2.57 22.39 -6.04
CA PRO A 202 1.83 23.60 -6.33
C PRO A 202 1.13 23.63 -7.69
N TYR A 203 1.41 22.66 -8.55
CA TYR A 203 0.81 22.54 -9.89
C TYR A 203 -0.39 21.56 -9.93
N LEU A 204 -0.76 20.98 -8.81
CA LEU A 204 -1.84 20.00 -8.73
C LEU A 204 -2.97 20.48 -7.82
N GLU A 205 -4.19 20.12 -8.19
CA GLU A 205 -5.35 20.32 -7.34
C GLU A 205 -5.31 19.37 -6.16
N ASN A 206 -5.85 19.79 -5.02
CA ASN A 206 -5.91 19.01 -3.81
C ASN A 206 -7.33 18.54 -3.50
N THR A 207 -7.45 17.36 -2.92
CA THR A 207 -8.69 16.93 -2.26
C THR A 207 -9.00 17.83 -1.05
N PRO A 208 -10.21 17.77 -0.47
CA PRO A 208 -10.53 18.51 0.77
C PRO A 208 -9.60 18.21 1.96
N TRP A 209 -8.88 17.10 1.93
CA TRP A 209 -7.87 16.73 2.94
C TRP A 209 -6.44 17.09 2.53
N GLY A 210 -6.25 17.95 1.53
CA GLY A 210 -4.94 18.45 1.11
C GLY A 210 -4.08 17.41 0.38
N TRP A 211 -4.67 16.39 -0.20
CA TRP A 211 -3.95 15.40 -0.99
C TRP A 211 -3.98 15.75 -2.46
N PRO A 212 -2.81 15.97 -3.10
CA PRO A 212 -2.74 16.23 -4.54
C PRO A 212 -3.34 15.10 -5.37
N VAL A 213 -4.17 15.47 -6.34
CA VAL A 213 -4.74 14.54 -7.32
C VAL A 213 -3.77 14.42 -8.49
N ASP A 214 -3.13 13.28 -8.65
CA ASP A 214 -2.06 13.10 -9.62
C ASP A 214 -2.13 11.73 -10.33
N PRO A 215 -2.92 11.61 -11.40
CA PRO A 215 -2.99 10.40 -12.21
C PRO A 215 -1.68 10.06 -12.92
N LEU A 216 -0.94 11.08 -13.40
CA LEU A 216 0.35 10.86 -14.08
C LEU A 216 1.41 10.34 -13.10
N GLY A 217 1.35 10.77 -11.84
CA GLY A 217 2.19 10.22 -10.77
C GLY A 217 1.94 8.74 -10.52
N LEU A 218 0.70 8.26 -10.67
CA LEU A 218 0.39 6.83 -10.63
C LEU A 218 1.10 6.08 -11.76
N ARG A 219 0.96 6.55 -13.02
CA ARG A 219 1.64 5.96 -14.19
C ARG A 219 3.15 5.93 -13.99
N HIS A 220 3.72 7.01 -13.45
CA HIS A 220 5.16 7.10 -13.15
C HIS A 220 5.58 6.08 -12.08
N CYS A 221 4.84 5.95 -10.97
CA CYS A 221 5.11 4.95 -9.94
C CYS A 221 5.07 3.52 -10.51
N MET A 222 4.09 3.20 -11.36
CA MET A 222 3.98 1.91 -12.01
C MET A 222 5.23 1.60 -12.83
N ASN A 223 5.68 2.54 -13.66
CA ASN A 223 6.88 2.41 -14.47
C ASN A 223 8.14 2.26 -13.61
N GLU A 224 8.35 3.14 -12.60
CA GLU A 224 9.51 3.04 -11.71
C GLU A 224 9.62 1.69 -11.00
N ILE A 225 8.50 1.15 -10.52
CA ILE A 225 8.48 -0.16 -9.85
C ILE A 225 8.79 -1.27 -10.85
N TYR A 226 8.11 -1.26 -12.02
CA TYR A 226 8.25 -2.30 -13.01
C TYR A 226 9.65 -2.32 -13.65
N ASP A 227 10.18 -1.18 -14.04
CA ASP A 227 11.55 -1.05 -14.58
C ASP A 227 12.60 -1.57 -13.59
N ARG A 228 12.38 -1.31 -12.29
CA ARG A 228 13.31 -1.71 -11.25
C ARG A 228 13.23 -3.19 -10.92
N ILE A 229 12.04 -3.75 -10.78
CA ILE A 229 11.83 -5.09 -10.20
C ILE A 229 11.53 -6.14 -11.27
N GLN A 230 10.87 -5.76 -12.36
CA GLN A 230 10.48 -6.65 -13.47
C GLN A 230 9.64 -7.86 -12.98
N LYS A 231 8.74 -7.60 -12.03
CA LYS A 231 7.69 -8.54 -11.59
C LYS A 231 6.34 -7.87 -11.81
N PRO A 232 5.26 -8.66 -12.00
CA PRO A 232 3.93 -8.09 -12.11
C PRO A 232 3.61 -7.16 -10.95
N ILE A 233 2.83 -6.13 -11.20
CA ILE A 233 2.40 -5.19 -10.16
C ILE A 233 0.89 -5.27 -9.94
N PHE A 234 0.42 -4.85 -8.77
CA PHE A 234 -0.99 -4.74 -8.43
C PHE A 234 -1.24 -3.43 -7.68
N ILE A 235 -2.16 -2.60 -8.16
CA ILE A 235 -2.63 -1.44 -7.41
C ILE A 235 -3.74 -1.91 -6.49
N VAL A 236 -3.43 -2.12 -5.21
CA VAL A 236 -4.36 -2.72 -4.24
C VAL A 236 -5.15 -1.72 -3.44
N GLU A 237 -4.74 -0.44 -3.44
CA GLU A 237 -5.52 0.66 -2.91
C GLU A 237 -5.30 1.93 -3.74
N ASN A 238 -6.41 2.57 -4.08
CA ASN A 238 -6.47 3.93 -4.61
C ASN A 238 -7.84 4.50 -4.26
N GLY A 239 -8.02 5.80 -4.32
CA GLY A 239 -9.31 6.42 -4.07
C GLY A 239 -9.19 7.83 -3.54
N MET A 240 -10.33 8.51 -3.47
CA MET A 240 -10.45 9.88 -3.00
C MET A 240 -11.42 9.96 -1.82
N GLY A 241 -10.93 10.44 -0.68
CA GLY A 241 -11.80 10.85 0.41
C GLY A 241 -12.52 12.15 0.04
N ALA A 242 -13.84 12.17 0.16
CA ALA A 242 -14.68 13.33 -0.14
C ALA A 242 -15.80 13.51 0.88
N ILE A 243 -16.32 14.73 0.97
CA ILE A 243 -17.53 15.03 1.74
C ILE A 243 -18.71 14.86 0.80
N ASP A 244 -19.36 13.71 0.90
CA ASP A 244 -20.52 13.42 0.06
C ASP A 244 -21.77 14.15 0.59
N GLN A 245 -22.59 14.65 -0.34
CA GLN A 245 -23.89 15.23 -0.05
C GLN A 245 -24.98 14.29 -0.57
N ALA A 246 -25.67 13.63 0.35
CA ALA A 246 -26.75 12.74 0.02
C ALA A 246 -28.08 13.52 -0.06
N ASP A 247 -28.93 13.16 -1.02
CA ASP A 247 -30.32 13.61 -1.08
C ASP A 247 -31.19 12.96 0.02
N GLU A 248 -32.48 13.25 0.03
CA GLU A 248 -33.46 12.72 0.99
C GLU A 248 -33.58 11.18 0.96
N ASN A 249 -33.20 10.55 -0.14
CA ASN A 249 -33.23 9.10 -0.33
C ASN A 249 -31.88 8.45 0.01
N GLY A 250 -30.84 9.25 0.30
CA GLY A 250 -29.49 8.82 0.54
C GLY A 250 -28.67 8.61 -0.73
N TYR A 251 -29.14 9.08 -1.89
CA TYR A 251 -28.41 9.03 -3.15
C TYR A 251 -27.36 10.16 -3.21
N VAL A 252 -26.18 9.85 -3.72
CA VAL A 252 -25.08 10.80 -3.91
C VAL A 252 -24.69 10.87 -5.37
N GLU A 253 -24.72 12.06 -5.94
CA GLU A 253 -24.24 12.35 -7.28
C GLU A 253 -22.77 12.74 -7.23
N ASP A 254 -21.88 11.73 -7.19
CA ASP A 254 -20.45 11.89 -6.93
C ASP A 254 -19.59 11.91 -8.20
N ASP A 255 -19.89 12.83 -9.14
CA ASP A 255 -19.15 13.02 -10.39
C ASP A 255 -17.67 13.30 -10.16
N TYR A 256 -17.33 14.00 -9.08
CA TYR A 256 -15.93 14.23 -8.68
C TYR A 256 -15.15 12.94 -8.39
N ARG A 257 -15.84 11.89 -7.90
CA ARG A 257 -15.23 10.58 -7.67
C ARG A 257 -15.06 9.83 -8.99
N ILE A 258 -16.04 9.94 -9.88
CA ILE A 258 -15.97 9.37 -11.24
C ILE A 258 -14.79 10.01 -11.99
N ASP A 259 -14.67 11.33 -12.00
CA ASP A 259 -13.57 12.06 -12.64
C ASP A 259 -12.19 11.64 -12.10
N TYR A 260 -12.07 11.53 -10.76
CA TYR A 260 -10.84 11.06 -10.13
C TYR A 260 -10.46 9.65 -10.59
N LEU A 261 -11.42 8.71 -10.53
CA LEU A 261 -11.19 7.31 -10.87
C LEU A 261 -10.93 7.14 -12.37
N GLN A 262 -11.67 7.84 -13.23
CA GLN A 262 -11.47 7.81 -14.67
C GLN A 262 -10.04 8.21 -15.04
N LYS A 263 -9.56 9.34 -14.51
CA LYS A 263 -8.20 9.82 -14.75
C LYS A 263 -7.12 8.83 -14.27
N HIS A 264 -7.29 8.23 -13.10
CA HIS A 264 -6.33 7.26 -12.56
C HIS A 264 -6.36 5.93 -13.31
N LEU A 265 -7.54 5.43 -13.67
CA LEU A 265 -7.66 4.20 -14.46
C LEU A 265 -7.16 4.39 -15.89
N SER A 266 -7.36 5.57 -16.51
CA SER A 266 -6.76 5.88 -17.81
C SER A 266 -5.22 5.91 -17.73
N ALA A 267 -4.64 6.53 -16.71
CA ALA A 267 -3.20 6.52 -16.48
C ALA A 267 -2.64 5.10 -16.26
N MET A 268 -3.39 4.25 -15.55
CA MET A 268 -3.05 2.82 -15.42
C MET A 268 -3.12 2.10 -16.78
N ALA A 269 -4.16 2.35 -17.57
CA ALA A 269 -4.31 1.75 -18.90
C ALA A 269 -3.16 2.15 -19.83
N ASP A 270 -2.73 3.43 -19.79
CA ASP A 270 -1.55 3.90 -20.54
C ASP A 270 -0.27 3.17 -20.09
N ALA A 271 -0.05 3.01 -18.78
CA ALA A 271 1.11 2.27 -18.26
C ALA A 271 1.14 0.83 -18.80
N ILE A 272 -0.01 0.17 -18.92
CA ILE A 272 -0.12 -1.18 -19.45
C ILE A 272 0.09 -1.21 -20.97
N ASN A 273 -0.64 -0.36 -21.70
CA ASN A 273 -0.75 -0.47 -23.16
C ASN A 273 0.40 0.22 -23.91
N GLU A 274 0.93 1.32 -23.36
CA GLU A 274 1.96 2.12 -24.02
C GLU A 274 3.35 1.87 -23.41
N ASP A 275 3.42 1.72 -22.08
CA ASP A 275 4.70 1.57 -21.39
C ASP A 275 5.08 0.09 -21.17
N GLY A 276 4.16 -0.85 -21.40
CA GLY A 276 4.43 -2.29 -21.29
C GLY A 276 4.51 -2.83 -19.85
N VAL A 277 3.92 -2.13 -18.89
CA VAL A 277 3.89 -2.57 -17.49
C VAL A 277 2.94 -3.76 -17.33
N GLU A 278 3.42 -4.85 -16.76
CA GLU A 278 2.59 -6.00 -16.41
C GLU A 278 1.81 -5.71 -15.12
N CYS A 279 0.51 -5.48 -15.24
CA CYS A 279 -0.38 -5.16 -14.13
C CYS A 279 -1.43 -6.25 -13.95
N LEU A 280 -1.48 -6.86 -12.76
CA LEU A 280 -2.44 -7.92 -12.42
C LEU A 280 -3.85 -7.38 -12.16
N GLY A 281 -3.97 -6.13 -11.72
CA GLY A 281 -5.26 -5.54 -11.43
C GLY A 281 -5.22 -4.27 -10.59
N TYR A 282 -6.43 -3.81 -10.30
CA TYR A 282 -6.68 -2.60 -9.53
C TYR A 282 -7.85 -2.84 -8.57
N THR A 283 -7.68 -2.42 -7.35
CA THR A 283 -8.77 -2.31 -6.36
C THR A 283 -8.74 -0.93 -5.72
N MET A 284 -9.94 -0.40 -5.44
CA MET A 284 -10.03 0.85 -4.71
C MET A 284 -10.17 0.61 -3.21
N TRP A 285 -9.80 1.61 -2.43
CA TRP A 285 -10.03 1.62 -1.00
C TRP A 285 -11.51 1.84 -0.67
N ALA A 286 -12.05 0.96 0.19
CA ALA A 286 -13.38 1.07 0.75
C ALA A 286 -14.53 1.13 -0.28
N PRO A 287 -14.99 0.01 -0.88
CA PRO A 287 -16.15 0.01 -1.77
C PRO A 287 -17.46 0.45 -1.07
N ILE A 288 -17.52 0.34 0.25
CA ILE A 288 -18.60 0.82 1.12
C ILE A 288 -18.02 1.87 2.05
N ASP A 289 -18.74 2.99 2.28
CA ASP A 289 -18.28 4.01 3.22
C ASP A 289 -18.00 3.42 4.60
N LEU A 290 -16.89 3.84 5.17
CA LEU A 290 -16.42 3.42 6.49
C LEU A 290 -15.79 4.61 7.24
N VAL A 291 -15.58 4.44 8.53
CA VAL A 291 -14.82 5.41 9.33
C VAL A 291 -13.36 5.43 8.80
N SER A 292 -12.90 6.61 8.39
CA SER A 292 -11.53 6.78 7.87
C SER A 292 -10.50 6.40 8.93
N LEU A 293 -9.62 5.47 8.62
CA LEU A 293 -8.55 5.03 9.52
C LEU A 293 -7.62 6.19 9.93
N SER A 294 -7.29 7.05 8.95
CA SER A 294 -6.30 8.13 9.18
C SER A 294 -6.84 9.31 9.99
N THR A 295 -8.17 9.56 10.01
CA THR A 295 -8.78 10.74 10.65
C THR A 295 -9.81 10.40 11.71
N GLY A 296 -10.30 9.15 11.76
CA GLY A 296 -11.40 8.76 12.65
C GLY A 296 -12.76 9.34 12.27
N GLU A 297 -12.93 9.82 11.04
CA GLU A 297 -14.11 10.54 10.57
C GLU A 297 -14.91 9.71 9.57
N MET A 298 -16.22 9.62 9.78
CA MET A 298 -17.16 9.02 8.82
C MET A 298 -17.42 9.92 7.62
N LYS A 299 -17.35 11.24 7.80
CA LYS A 299 -17.57 12.22 6.72
C LYS A 299 -16.51 12.15 5.61
N LYS A 300 -15.33 11.58 5.87
CA LYS A 300 -14.28 11.32 4.87
C LYS A 300 -14.62 10.06 4.10
N ARG A 301 -15.49 10.15 3.13
CA ARG A 301 -16.09 9.01 2.41
C ARG A 301 -15.29 8.65 1.17
N TYR A 302 -15.07 7.36 0.99
CA TYR A 302 -14.36 6.80 -0.17
C TYR A 302 -15.24 5.93 -1.07
N GLY A 303 -16.31 5.34 -0.49
CA GLY A 303 -17.04 4.24 -1.07
C GLY A 303 -17.91 4.60 -2.28
N PHE A 304 -18.30 3.57 -3.02
CA PHE A 304 -19.37 3.58 -4.03
C PHE A 304 -20.75 3.44 -3.40
N ILE A 305 -20.77 2.98 -2.16
CA ILE A 305 -22.00 2.77 -1.39
C ILE A 305 -21.99 3.73 -0.21
N TYR A 306 -22.94 4.67 -0.21
CA TYR A 306 -23.16 5.58 0.90
C TYR A 306 -23.72 4.82 2.11
N VAL A 307 -23.20 5.13 3.29
CA VAL A 307 -23.72 4.64 4.57
C VAL A 307 -24.27 5.83 5.35
N ASP A 308 -25.54 5.80 5.70
CA ASP A 308 -26.18 6.83 6.51
C ASP A 308 -25.69 6.77 7.96
N MET A 309 -24.55 7.42 8.21
CA MET A 309 -23.94 7.57 9.52
C MET A 309 -23.10 8.86 9.54
N ASP A 310 -23.15 9.58 10.64
CA ASP A 310 -22.30 10.75 10.90
C ASP A 310 -21.04 10.40 11.73
N ASP A 311 -20.17 11.40 12.00
CA ASP A 311 -18.95 11.24 12.79
C ASP A 311 -19.21 10.87 14.27
N LYS A 312 -20.45 10.98 14.76
CA LYS A 312 -20.86 10.63 16.13
C LYS A 312 -21.55 9.27 16.21
N GLY A 313 -21.70 8.59 15.06
CA GLY A 313 -22.38 7.30 14.97
C GLY A 313 -23.90 7.41 14.87
N ASN A 314 -24.47 8.61 14.66
CA ASN A 314 -25.88 8.78 14.42
C ASN A 314 -26.21 8.46 12.95
N GLY A 315 -27.43 7.95 12.72
CA GLY A 315 -27.95 7.60 11.40
C GLY A 315 -28.62 6.23 11.41
N THR A 316 -29.15 5.83 10.28
CA THR A 316 -29.90 4.58 10.14
C THR A 316 -29.04 3.40 9.70
N LEU A 317 -27.80 3.63 9.33
CA LEU A 317 -26.90 2.68 8.69
C LEU A 317 -27.41 2.14 7.34
N LYS A 318 -28.45 2.78 6.77
CA LYS A 318 -28.95 2.44 5.43
C LYS A 318 -27.82 2.59 4.41
N ARG A 319 -27.74 1.65 3.48
CA ARG A 319 -26.75 1.62 2.41
C ARG A 319 -27.41 1.95 1.09
N THR A 320 -26.88 2.96 0.39
CA THR A 320 -27.44 3.43 -0.89
C THR A 320 -26.31 3.51 -1.92
N LYS A 321 -26.53 2.99 -3.12
CA LYS A 321 -25.56 3.07 -4.22
C LYS A 321 -25.44 4.53 -4.66
N LYS A 322 -24.20 5.03 -4.78
CA LYS A 322 -23.89 6.34 -5.35
C LYS A 322 -23.87 6.27 -6.89
N LYS A 323 -23.77 7.40 -7.58
CA LYS A 323 -23.62 7.45 -9.04
C LYS A 323 -22.40 6.65 -9.51
N SER A 324 -21.28 6.83 -8.85
CA SER A 324 -20.02 6.12 -9.13
C SER A 324 -20.13 4.59 -9.06
N PHE A 325 -21.11 4.03 -8.33
CA PHE A 325 -21.32 2.58 -8.30
C PHE A 325 -21.66 2.02 -9.68
N ASN A 326 -22.61 2.66 -10.39
CA ASN A 326 -23.05 2.20 -11.70
C ASN A 326 -21.96 2.45 -12.75
N TRP A 327 -21.26 3.56 -12.66
CA TRP A 327 -20.13 3.87 -13.52
C TRP A 327 -19.02 2.80 -13.38
N MET A 328 -18.57 2.52 -12.15
CA MET A 328 -17.49 1.53 -11.93
C MET A 328 -17.94 0.11 -12.33
N LYS A 329 -19.21 -0.24 -12.12
CA LYS A 329 -19.77 -1.50 -12.61
C LYS A 329 -19.60 -1.60 -14.13
N HIS A 330 -19.94 -0.55 -14.88
CA HIS A 330 -19.81 -0.50 -16.34
C HIS A 330 -18.35 -0.61 -16.78
N ILE A 331 -17.43 0.08 -16.10
CA ILE A 331 -15.98 -0.03 -16.37
C ILE A 331 -15.49 -1.47 -16.18
N ILE A 332 -15.90 -2.14 -15.11
CA ILE A 332 -15.55 -3.55 -14.85
C ILE A 332 -16.14 -4.48 -15.92
N GLU A 333 -17.41 -4.32 -16.27
CA GLU A 333 -18.09 -5.16 -17.26
C GLU A 333 -17.50 -5.03 -18.67
N THR A 334 -16.98 -3.85 -19.01
CA THR A 334 -16.32 -3.56 -20.29
C THR A 334 -14.81 -3.80 -20.29
N ASN A 335 -14.26 -4.23 -19.14
CA ASN A 335 -12.80 -4.36 -18.93
C ASN A 335 -12.04 -3.08 -19.31
N GLY A 336 -12.52 -1.93 -18.84
CA GLY A 336 -11.92 -0.62 -19.05
C GLY A 336 -12.17 0.02 -20.44
N LYS A 337 -12.84 -0.65 -21.36
CA LYS A 337 -13.08 -0.11 -22.73
C LYS A 337 -13.97 1.14 -22.72
N ALA A 338 -14.79 1.29 -21.68
CA ALA A 338 -15.70 2.42 -21.53
C ALA A 338 -15.11 3.60 -20.74
N LEU A 339 -13.79 3.63 -20.49
CA LEU A 339 -13.15 4.71 -19.73
C LEU A 339 -13.34 6.08 -20.37
N ASP A 340 -13.43 6.16 -21.69
CA ASP A 340 -13.62 7.41 -22.44
C ASP A 340 -15.10 7.76 -22.69
N GLU A 341 -16.03 6.89 -22.27
CA GLU A 341 -17.46 7.13 -22.46
C GLU A 341 -17.98 8.10 -21.39
N LYS A 342 -18.76 9.10 -21.80
CA LYS A 342 -19.49 9.96 -20.89
C LYS A 342 -20.78 9.25 -20.50
N LEU A 343 -20.91 8.87 -19.25
CA LEU A 343 -22.16 8.35 -18.68
C LEU A 343 -23.09 9.46 -18.22
#